data_e8e6e86a43b645443e80ad4b5f949209
#
_entry.id   e8e6e86a43b645443e80ad4b5f949209
#
_cell.length_a   1.000
_cell.length_b   1.000
_cell.length_c   1.000
_cell.angle_alpha   90.00
_cell.angle_beta   90.00
_cell.angle_gamma   90.00
#
_symmetry.space_group_name_H-M   'P 1'
#
loop_
_entity.id
_entity.type
_entity.pdbx_description
1 polymer ?
#
loop_
_entity_poly.entity_id
_entity_poly.type
_entity_poly.pdbx_seq_one_letter_code
_entity_poly.pdbx_strand_id
1 'polypeptide(L)'
;MSAAYFNRLAAEGYNRIPVTLETFADLDTPLSIYLKLANEPYTYLLESVQGGERFGRYSIIGLASPTRIVVNAHQVLVLNGNRIAEREDDTNPLDFIAKYMQRFRAAPTTGLPRFCGGLVGCFGYDTVRYIETRLTRSQKADDLGIPDIILLLSEEIAVVDNVSGKLTLVVYAEPGVPGAYQKAQARLRELLAKLREPVRIPAEKPQPSQPATSMFGEAQFKKAVVKAKRYITEGDI
;
A
#
# COMPACT_ATOMS: atom_id res chain seq x y z
N MET A 1 -4.97 20.19 -13.73
CA MET A 1 -4.36 21.26 -12.86
C MET A 1 -3.48 22.17 -13.69
N SER A 2 -3.50 23.51 -13.46
CA SER A 2 -2.58 24.48 -14.13
C SER A 2 -1.31 24.69 -13.30
N ALA A 3 -0.22 25.13 -13.96
CA ALA A 3 1.03 25.47 -13.26
C ALA A 3 0.85 26.59 -12.23
N ALA A 4 -0.01 27.59 -12.54
CA ALA A 4 -0.32 28.67 -11.61
C ALA A 4 -1.00 28.16 -10.33
N TYR A 5 -1.93 27.21 -10.46
CA TYR A 5 -2.59 26.58 -9.31
C TYR A 5 -1.62 25.74 -8.48
N PHE A 6 -0.75 24.98 -9.14
CA PHE A 6 0.32 24.23 -8.49
C PHE A 6 1.23 25.14 -7.64
N ASN A 7 1.69 26.25 -8.22
CA ASN A 7 2.55 27.22 -7.54
C ASN A 7 1.84 27.88 -6.34
N ARG A 8 0.53 28.14 -6.45
CA ARG A 8 -0.26 28.65 -5.34
C ARG A 8 -0.30 27.67 -4.18
N LEU A 9 -0.59 26.41 -4.43
CA LEU A 9 -0.58 25.36 -3.39
C LEU A 9 0.80 25.22 -2.73
N ALA A 10 1.86 25.32 -3.53
CA ALA A 10 3.23 25.33 -3.00
C ALA A 10 3.47 26.52 -2.06
N ALA A 11 3.00 27.72 -2.42
CA ALA A 11 3.09 28.91 -1.59
C ALA A 11 2.25 28.83 -0.30
N GLU A 12 1.17 28.05 -0.29
CA GLU A 12 0.36 27.71 0.89
C GLU A 12 1.06 26.69 1.82
N GLY A 13 2.26 26.22 1.44
CA GLY A 13 3.09 25.33 2.24
C GLY A 13 2.79 23.84 2.07
N TYR A 14 2.03 23.44 1.04
CA TYR A 14 1.89 22.04 0.69
C TYR A 14 3.19 21.52 0.07
N ASN A 15 3.68 20.38 0.56
CA ASN A 15 4.92 19.75 0.08
C ASN A 15 4.67 18.46 -0.71
N ARG A 16 3.41 18.03 -0.84
CA ARG A 16 2.96 16.95 -1.72
C ARG A 16 1.72 17.42 -2.46
N ILE A 17 1.86 17.71 -3.74
CA ILE A 17 0.78 18.25 -4.57
C ILE A 17 0.41 17.24 -5.64
N PRO A 18 -0.83 16.69 -5.61
CA PRO A 18 -1.27 15.70 -6.59
C PRO A 18 -1.50 16.35 -7.95
N VAL A 19 -0.78 15.90 -8.96
CA VAL A 19 -1.06 16.21 -10.37
C VAL A 19 -1.84 15.04 -10.94
N THR A 20 -2.97 15.31 -11.58
CA THR A 20 -3.92 14.27 -12.01
C THR A 20 -4.17 14.32 -13.51
N LEU A 21 -4.46 13.13 -14.08
CA LEU A 21 -4.94 12.95 -15.43
C LEU A 21 -6.11 11.97 -15.42
N GLU A 22 -7.27 12.40 -15.94
CA GLU A 22 -8.46 11.56 -16.06
C GLU A 22 -8.57 11.02 -17.48
N THR A 23 -8.95 9.74 -17.61
CA THR A 23 -9.27 9.07 -18.87
C THR A 23 -10.38 8.03 -18.63
N PHE A 24 -10.85 7.36 -19.67
CA PHE A 24 -11.79 6.26 -19.56
C PHE A 24 -11.07 4.92 -19.44
N ALA A 25 -11.66 3.99 -18.71
CA ALA A 25 -11.18 2.62 -18.51
C ALA A 25 -12.13 1.58 -19.12
N ASP A 26 -12.96 1.95 -20.11
CA ASP A 26 -14.03 1.12 -20.64
C ASP A 26 -13.57 -0.22 -21.23
N LEU A 27 -12.31 -0.30 -21.66
CA LEU A 27 -11.71 -1.51 -22.23
C LEU A 27 -10.81 -2.26 -21.24
N ASP A 28 -10.69 -1.77 -20.02
CA ASP A 28 -9.77 -2.30 -19.02
C ASP A 28 -10.50 -2.62 -17.70
N THR A 29 -10.07 -3.72 -17.07
CA THR A 29 -10.45 -4.04 -15.69
C THR A 29 -9.39 -3.50 -14.72
N PRO A 30 -9.68 -3.33 -13.42
CA PRO A 30 -8.65 -2.98 -12.44
C PRO A 30 -7.43 -3.90 -12.50
N LEU A 31 -7.64 -5.21 -12.70
CA LEU A 31 -6.56 -6.18 -12.84
C LEU A 31 -5.73 -5.94 -14.11
N SER A 32 -6.37 -5.65 -15.27
CA SER A 32 -5.61 -5.38 -16.50
C SER A 32 -4.79 -4.09 -16.39
N ILE A 33 -5.34 -3.06 -15.73
CA ILE A 33 -4.62 -1.82 -15.44
C ILE A 33 -3.42 -2.09 -14.50
N TYR A 34 -3.63 -2.90 -13.45
CA TYR A 34 -2.55 -3.32 -12.56
C TYR A 34 -1.42 -4.01 -13.33
N LEU A 35 -1.75 -4.96 -14.20
CA LEU A 35 -0.76 -5.69 -15.02
C LEU A 35 0.00 -4.79 -16.00
N LYS A 36 -0.63 -3.71 -16.48
CA LYS A 36 0.00 -2.73 -17.36
C LYS A 36 0.90 -1.74 -16.63
N LEU A 37 0.48 -1.27 -15.43
CA LEU A 37 1.12 -0.15 -14.74
C LEU A 37 1.95 -0.55 -13.52
N ALA A 38 1.57 -1.64 -12.85
CA ALA A 38 2.03 -1.96 -11.50
C ALA A 38 2.51 -3.41 -11.31
N ASN A 39 2.77 -4.14 -12.40
CA ASN A 39 3.24 -5.54 -12.33
C ASN A 39 4.73 -5.62 -11.97
N GLU A 40 5.10 -5.05 -10.84
CA GLU A 40 6.46 -4.95 -10.30
C GLU A 40 6.41 -5.16 -8.77
N PRO A 41 7.55 -5.41 -8.09
CA PRO A 41 7.61 -5.46 -6.64
C PRO A 41 7.18 -4.12 -5.99
N TYR A 42 6.64 -4.22 -4.78
CA TYR A 42 6.23 -3.07 -3.97
C TYR A 42 5.10 -2.24 -4.58
N THR A 43 4.13 -2.94 -5.12
CA THR A 43 2.88 -2.42 -5.65
C THR A 43 1.69 -3.02 -4.89
N TYR A 44 0.50 -2.52 -5.13
CA TYR A 44 -0.71 -3.09 -4.54
C TYR A 44 -1.94 -2.85 -5.41
N LEU A 45 -2.93 -3.72 -5.26
CA LEU A 45 -4.27 -3.58 -5.80
C LEU A 45 -5.27 -3.70 -4.65
N LEU A 46 -6.02 -2.64 -4.39
CA LEU A 46 -7.13 -2.64 -3.45
C LEU A 46 -8.44 -2.62 -4.25
N GLU A 47 -9.13 -3.73 -4.22
CA GLU A 47 -10.38 -3.95 -4.95
C GLU A 47 -11.51 -4.23 -3.97
N SER A 48 -12.62 -3.52 -4.08
CA SER A 48 -13.81 -3.81 -3.31
C SER A 48 -14.88 -4.41 -4.23
N VAL A 49 -15.25 -5.66 -3.97
CA VAL A 49 -16.16 -6.44 -4.81
C VAL A 49 -17.61 -6.41 -4.33
N GLN A 50 -17.84 -6.07 -3.05
CA GLN A 50 -19.18 -6.07 -2.44
C GLN A 50 -19.59 -4.70 -1.96
N GLY A 51 -20.87 -4.34 -2.14
CA GLY A 51 -21.46 -3.13 -1.58
C GLY A 51 -21.93 -2.06 -2.57
N GLY A 52 -21.87 -2.31 -3.88
CA GLY A 52 -22.41 -1.44 -4.93
C GLY A 52 -21.83 -0.02 -4.91
N GLU A 53 -22.63 0.99 -5.22
CA GLU A 53 -22.21 2.39 -5.33
C GLU A 53 -21.56 2.98 -4.08
N ARG A 54 -21.84 2.42 -2.91
CA ARG A 54 -21.44 3.00 -1.61
C ARG A 54 -20.12 2.45 -1.09
N PHE A 55 -19.81 1.16 -1.29
CA PHE A 55 -18.64 0.48 -0.72
C PHE A 55 -17.71 -0.13 -1.75
N GLY A 56 -18.22 -0.46 -2.95
CA GLY A 56 -17.46 -1.08 -4.05
C GLY A 56 -17.11 -0.13 -5.20
N ARG A 57 -17.21 1.18 -4.98
CA ARG A 57 -17.10 2.16 -6.07
C ARG A 57 -15.69 2.27 -6.65
N TYR A 58 -14.66 2.21 -5.82
CA TYR A 58 -13.30 2.48 -6.28
C TYR A 58 -12.42 1.25 -6.16
N SER A 59 -11.62 1.01 -7.21
CA SER A 59 -10.44 0.15 -7.15
C SER A 59 -9.20 1.03 -7.21
N ILE A 60 -8.23 0.75 -6.34
CA ILE A 60 -7.05 1.59 -6.17
C ILE A 60 -5.80 0.75 -6.42
N ILE A 61 -4.97 1.21 -7.33
CA ILE A 61 -3.73 0.57 -7.74
C ILE A 61 -2.59 1.48 -7.33
N GLY A 62 -1.72 1.02 -6.44
CA GLY A 62 -0.47 1.70 -6.12
C GLY A 62 0.63 1.22 -7.04
N LEU A 63 1.30 2.15 -7.70
CA LEU A 63 2.44 1.85 -8.54
C LEU A 63 3.67 1.57 -7.69
N ALA A 64 4.75 1.06 -8.31
CA ALA A 64 5.97 0.71 -7.61
C ALA A 64 6.53 1.89 -6.79
N SER A 65 6.61 1.70 -5.48
CA SER A 65 7.12 2.72 -4.57
C SER A 65 8.62 2.53 -4.32
N PRO A 66 9.46 3.51 -4.63
CA PRO A 66 10.87 3.45 -4.27
C PRO A 66 11.08 3.61 -2.76
N THR A 67 10.18 4.30 -2.06
CA THR A 67 10.32 4.59 -0.63
C THR A 67 9.49 3.60 0.20
N ARG A 68 10.16 2.89 1.09
CA ARG A 68 9.57 1.88 1.97
C ARG A 68 10.04 2.08 3.41
N ILE A 69 9.15 1.86 4.36
CA ILE A 69 9.49 1.70 5.78
C ILE A 69 9.43 0.21 6.09
N VAL A 70 10.53 -0.33 6.62
CA VAL A 70 10.65 -1.73 7.03
C VAL A 70 11.02 -1.75 8.51
N VAL A 71 10.26 -2.52 9.28
CA VAL A 71 10.46 -2.65 10.74
C VAL A 71 10.74 -4.10 11.08
N ASN A 72 11.83 -4.31 11.81
CA ASN A 72 12.16 -5.58 12.45
C ASN A 72 12.43 -5.31 13.92
N ALA A 73 11.60 -5.82 14.80
CA ALA A 73 11.63 -5.49 16.22
C ALA A 73 11.68 -3.96 16.46
N HIS A 74 12.69 -3.45 17.14
CA HIS A 74 12.84 -2.02 17.42
C HIS A 74 13.72 -1.26 16.40
N GLN A 75 14.07 -1.91 15.31
CA GLN A 75 14.81 -1.27 14.21
C GLN A 75 13.85 -0.83 13.12
N VAL A 76 13.92 0.42 12.73
CA VAL A 76 13.18 1.02 11.62
C VAL A 76 14.14 1.45 10.52
N LEU A 77 13.90 0.99 9.32
CA LEU A 77 14.64 1.37 8.12
C LEU A 77 13.71 2.09 7.15
N VAL A 78 14.11 3.27 6.69
CA VAL A 78 13.53 3.91 5.51
C VAL A 78 14.43 3.62 4.33
N LEU A 79 13.90 2.91 3.35
CA LEU A 79 14.61 2.53 2.14
C LEU A 79 14.17 3.42 0.97
N ASN A 80 15.11 3.80 0.11
CA ASN A 80 14.82 4.37 -1.20
C ASN A 80 15.47 3.48 -2.27
N GLY A 81 14.65 2.74 -3.00
CA GLY A 81 15.13 1.60 -3.77
C GLY A 81 15.79 0.58 -2.85
N ASN A 82 17.05 0.26 -3.09
CA ASN A 82 17.84 -0.66 -2.26
C ASN A 82 18.79 0.05 -1.29
N ARG A 83 18.71 1.38 -1.18
CA ARG A 83 19.58 2.17 -0.29
C ARG A 83 18.83 2.52 0.99
N ILE A 84 19.51 2.40 2.12
CA ILE A 84 19.01 2.91 3.41
C ILE A 84 19.13 4.42 3.38
N ALA A 85 17.99 5.11 3.43
CA ALA A 85 17.91 6.57 3.52
C ALA A 85 17.92 7.04 4.98
N GLU A 86 17.23 6.31 5.87
CA GLU A 86 17.20 6.59 7.31
C GLU A 86 17.21 5.25 8.07
N ARG A 87 17.83 5.27 9.25
CA ARG A 87 17.82 4.15 10.18
C ARG A 87 17.63 4.69 11.60
N GLU A 88 16.71 4.09 12.31
CA GLU A 88 16.48 4.31 13.74
C GLU A 88 16.51 2.96 14.45
N ASP A 89 17.28 2.89 15.52
CA ASP A 89 17.39 1.71 16.37
C ASP A 89 16.80 2.06 17.75
N ASP A 90 16.32 1.06 18.48
CA ASP A 90 15.79 1.18 19.86
C ASP A 90 14.61 2.18 20.01
N THR A 91 13.85 2.40 18.94
CA THR A 91 12.67 3.28 18.94
C THR A 91 11.36 2.49 19.00
N ASN A 92 10.26 3.15 19.40
CA ASN A 92 8.92 2.59 19.13
C ASN A 92 8.58 2.84 17.67
N PRO A 93 8.43 1.77 16.86
CA PRO A 93 8.19 1.92 15.42
C PRO A 93 6.91 2.69 15.08
N LEU A 94 5.87 2.59 15.91
CA LEU A 94 4.60 3.28 15.67
C LEU A 94 4.75 4.80 15.84
N ASP A 95 5.54 5.22 16.83
CA ASP A 95 5.86 6.65 17.04
C ASP A 95 6.71 7.19 15.91
N PHE A 96 7.68 6.39 15.42
CA PHE A 96 8.46 6.76 14.25
C PHE A 96 7.57 6.97 13.03
N ILE A 97 6.68 6.00 12.73
CA ILE A 97 5.75 6.07 11.59
C ILE A 97 4.86 7.31 11.69
N ALA A 98 4.33 7.61 12.89
CA ALA A 98 3.52 8.79 13.11
C ALA A 98 4.29 10.09 12.84
N LYS A 99 5.53 10.21 13.35
CA LYS A 99 6.42 11.35 13.08
C LYS A 99 6.81 11.45 11.60
N TYR A 100 7.06 10.30 10.95
CA TYR A 100 7.39 10.26 9.53
C TYR A 100 6.25 10.82 8.68
N MET A 101 5.01 10.44 8.97
CA MET A 101 3.82 10.96 8.26
C MET A 101 3.62 12.47 8.44
N GLN A 102 4.00 13.04 9.57
CA GLN A 102 3.90 14.49 9.84
C GLN A 102 4.80 15.33 8.93
N ARG A 103 5.78 14.73 8.26
CA ARG A 103 6.66 15.41 7.29
C ARG A 103 5.91 15.80 6.01
N PHE A 104 4.76 15.17 5.75
CA PHE A 104 3.99 15.33 4.51
C PHE A 104 2.76 16.20 4.74
N ARG A 105 2.69 17.29 4.00
CA ARG A 105 1.51 18.15 3.92
C ARG A 105 0.96 18.05 2.50
N ALA A 106 0.09 17.06 2.28
CA ALA A 106 -0.52 16.84 0.98
C ALA A 106 -1.63 17.85 0.70
N ALA A 107 -1.64 18.39 -0.51
CA ALA A 107 -2.72 19.28 -0.96
C ALA A 107 -4.03 18.47 -1.15
N PRO A 108 -5.20 19.07 -0.85
CA PRO A 108 -6.48 18.37 -0.98
C PRO A 108 -6.78 18.01 -2.44
N THR A 109 -7.39 16.84 -2.61
CA THR A 109 -7.82 16.31 -3.91
C THR A 109 -9.33 16.44 -4.07
N THR A 110 -9.78 17.21 -5.05
CA THR A 110 -11.21 17.33 -5.36
C THR A 110 -11.61 16.22 -6.34
N GLY A 111 -12.71 15.52 -6.05
CA GLY A 111 -13.25 14.48 -6.94
C GLY A 111 -12.55 13.11 -6.87
N LEU A 112 -11.55 12.94 -6.01
CA LEU A 112 -10.91 11.66 -5.73
C LEU A 112 -11.47 11.00 -4.46
N PRO A 113 -11.32 9.67 -4.28
CA PRO A 113 -11.70 9.00 -3.04
C PRO A 113 -10.86 9.52 -1.86
N ARG A 114 -11.34 9.23 -0.63
CA ARG A 114 -10.62 9.61 0.61
C ARG A 114 -9.18 9.13 0.63
N PHE A 115 -8.96 7.93 0.12
CA PHE A 115 -7.62 7.38 -0.02
C PHE A 115 -7.14 7.60 -1.47
N CYS A 116 -6.11 8.39 -1.62
CA CYS A 116 -5.44 8.63 -2.90
C CYS A 116 -3.91 8.83 -2.74
N GLY A 117 -3.33 8.31 -1.67
CA GLY A 117 -1.89 8.36 -1.36
C GLY A 117 -1.61 8.22 0.13
N GLY A 118 -0.34 8.10 0.50
CA GLY A 118 0.11 7.95 1.86
C GLY A 118 0.86 6.63 2.09
N LEU A 119 0.86 6.11 3.31
CA LEU A 119 1.50 4.84 3.62
C LEU A 119 0.51 3.68 3.45
N VAL A 120 0.92 2.67 2.69
CA VAL A 120 0.15 1.45 2.43
C VAL A 120 1.03 0.24 2.69
N GLY A 121 0.53 -0.76 3.40
CA GLY A 121 1.29 -1.98 3.62
C GLY A 121 0.69 -2.87 4.68
N CYS A 122 1.54 -3.61 5.36
CA CYS A 122 1.15 -4.62 6.32
C CYS A 122 1.74 -4.32 7.70
N PHE A 123 0.89 -4.45 8.72
CA PHE A 123 1.28 -4.57 10.11
C PHE A 123 1.09 -6.03 10.50
N GLY A 124 2.19 -6.72 10.80
CA GLY A 124 2.16 -8.10 11.25
C GLY A 124 1.44 -8.26 12.58
N TYR A 125 1.05 -9.48 12.92
CA TYR A 125 0.33 -9.77 14.16
C TYR A 125 1.10 -9.31 15.40
N ASP A 126 2.41 -9.48 15.39
CA ASP A 126 3.29 -9.14 16.53
C ASP A 126 3.48 -7.63 16.75
N THR A 127 2.97 -6.78 15.84
CA THR A 127 2.91 -5.30 16.03
C THR A 127 2.20 -4.90 17.34
N VAL A 128 1.27 -5.73 17.82
CA VAL A 128 0.60 -5.54 19.11
C VAL A 128 1.61 -5.42 20.28
N ARG A 129 2.80 -5.98 20.17
CA ARG A 129 3.85 -5.92 21.19
C ARG A 129 4.44 -4.53 21.41
N TYR A 130 4.34 -3.65 20.40
CA TYR A 130 4.75 -2.26 20.52
C TYR A 130 3.76 -1.43 21.36
N ILE A 131 2.53 -1.93 21.55
CA ILE A 131 1.46 -1.31 22.33
C ILE A 131 1.37 -2.01 23.70
N GLU A 132 1.26 -3.34 23.70
CA GLU A 132 1.06 -4.18 24.89
C GLU A 132 2.38 -4.77 25.39
N THR A 133 3.04 -4.07 26.28
CA THR A 133 4.35 -4.45 26.83
C THR A 133 4.35 -5.81 27.55
N ARG A 134 3.19 -6.25 28.10
CA ARG A 134 3.04 -7.57 28.72
C ARG A 134 3.29 -8.73 27.74
N LEU A 135 3.09 -8.51 26.45
CA LEU A 135 3.28 -9.53 25.40
C LEU A 135 4.74 -9.67 24.95
N THR A 136 5.62 -8.73 25.33
CA THR A 136 7.05 -8.79 24.95
C THR A 136 7.79 -9.96 25.54
N ARG A 137 7.28 -10.53 26.68
CA ARG A 137 7.93 -11.63 27.42
C ARG A 137 7.75 -13.00 26.77
N SER A 138 6.89 -13.14 25.75
CA SER A 138 6.51 -14.41 25.15
C SER A 138 6.84 -14.42 23.65
N GLN A 139 8.11 -14.21 23.31
CA GLN A 139 8.56 -14.33 21.93
C GLN A 139 8.76 -15.81 21.57
N LYS A 140 8.12 -16.23 20.49
CA LYS A 140 8.44 -17.49 19.81
C LYS A 140 9.57 -17.23 18.80
N ALA A 141 10.27 -18.30 18.42
CA ALA A 141 11.24 -18.20 17.33
C ALA A 141 10.55 -17.73 16.04
N ASP A 142 11.15 -16.79 15.35
CA ASP A 142 10.71 -16.36 14.03
C ASP A 142 11.42 -17.21 12.97
N ASP A 143 10.72 -18.22 12.49
CA ASP A 143 11.22 -19.14 11.47
C ASP A 143 11.11 -18.58 10.04
N LEU A 144 10.37 -17.47 9.85
CA LEU A 144 10.09 -16.90 8.53
C LEU A 144 10.97 -15.69 8.20
N GLY A 145 11.43 -14.96 9.21
CA GLY A 145 12.25 -13.75 9.04
C GLY A 145 11.52 -12.63 8.29
N ILE A 146 10.19 -12.56 8.45
CA ILE A 146 9.37 -11.54 7.78
C ILE A 146 9.38 -10.27 8.64
N PRO A 147 9.49 -9.08 8.02
CA PRO A 147 9.38 -7.82 8.77
C PRO A 147 8.07 -7.71 9.56
N ASP A 148 8.14 -7.16 10.77
CA ASP A 148 6.95 -6.88 11.59
C ASP A 148 6.02 -5.87 10.91
N ILE A 149 6.61 -4.88 10.23
CA ILE A 149 5.86 -3.87 9.47
C ILE A 149 6.59 -3.60 8.16
N ILE A 150 5.84 -3.55 7.07
CA ILE A 150 6.31 -3.03 5.79
C ILE A 150 5.29 -2.03 5.25
N LEU A 151 5.72 -0.78 5.01
CA LEU A 151 4.87 0.27 4.46
C LEU A 151 5.53 0.89 3.22
N LEU A 152 4.72 1.10 2.21
CA LEU A 152 5.08 1.75 0.95
C LEU A 152 4.62 3.20 1.00
N LEU A 153 5.48 4.16 0.69
CA LEU A 153 5.05 5.55 0.48
C LEU A 153 4.45 5.67 -0.92
N SER A 154 3.12 5.66 -0.98
CA SER A 154 2.37 5.65 -2.23
C SER A 154 2.18 7.06 -2.76
N GLU A 155 2.96 7.42 -3.77
CA GLU A 155 2.95 8.75 -4.43
C GLU A 155 2.52 8.67 -5.90
N GLU A 156 2.44 7.47 -6.49
CA GLU A 156 1.88 7.24 -7.83
C GLU A 156 0.73 6.22 -7.73
N ILE A 157 -0.45 6.60 -8.19
CA ILE A 157 -1.67 5.80 -7.99
C ILE A 157 -2.54 5.87 -9.24
N ALA A 158 -3.20 4.76 -9.56
CA ALA A 158 -4.31 4.72 -10.50
C ALA A 158 -5.62 4.41 -9.73
N VAL A 159 -6.61 5.26 -9.88
CA VAL A 159 -7.92 5.14 -9.24
C VAL A 159 -8.96 4.86 -10.32
N VAL A 160 -9.58 3.69 -10.25
CA VAL A 160 -10.68 3.28 -11.12
C VAL A 160 -12.00 3.54 -10.40
N ASP A 161 -12.85 4.37 -10.96
CA ASP A 161 -14.24 4.52 -10.53
C ASP A 161 -15.10 3.49 -11.28
N ASN A 162 -15.41 2.39 -10.62
CA ASN A 162 -16.15 1.25 -11.18
C ASN A 162 -17.60 1.61 -11.58
N VAL A 163 -18.14 2.73 -11.09
CA VAL A 163 -19.49 3.19 -11.42
C VAL A 163 -19.49 4.04 -12.68
N SER A 164 -18.52 4.95 -12.82
CA SER A 164 -18.45 5.86 -13.96
C SER A 164 -17.55 5.37 -15.11
N GLY A 165 -16.82 4.27 -14.93
CA GLY A 165 -15.84 3.78 -15.92
C GLY A 165 -14.62 4.69 -16.09
N LYS A 166 -14.40 5.64 -15.17
CA LYS A 166 -13.30 6.59 -15.24
C LYS A 166 -12.06 6.05 -14.52
N LEU A 167 -10.92 6.34 -15.12
CA LEU A 167 -9.60 6.11 -14.54
C LEU A 167 -8.93 7.44 -14.27
N THR A 168 -8.50 7.68 -13.05
CA THR A 168 -7.69 8.84 -12.68
C THR A 168 -6.30 8.39 -12.29
N LEU A 169 -5.30 8.83 -13.03
CA LEU A 169 -3.88 8.72 -12.67
C LEU A 169 -3.51 9.88 -11.76
N VAL A 170 -2.81 9.60 -10.68
CA VAL A 170 -2.34 10.58 -9.69
C VAL A 170 -0.84 10.43 -9.51
N VAL A 171 -0.11 11.53 -9.65
CA VAL A 171 1.33 11.60 -9.36
C VAL A 171 1.55 12.76 -8.40
N TYR A 172 2.07 12.50 -7.22
CA TYR A 172 2.42 13.52 -6.26
C TYR A 172 3.73 14.19 -6.63
N ALA A 173 3.71 15.51 -6.73
CA ALA A 173 4.88 16.32 -7.01
C ALA A 173 5.33 17.04 -5.74
N GLU A 174 6.65 17.09 -5.53
CA GLU A 174 7.29 17.83 -4.45
C GLU A 174 7.74 19.19 -4.95
N PRO A 175 7.11 20.32 -4.52
CA PRO A 175 7.39 21.64 -5.06
C PRO A 175 8.83 22.12 -4.88
N GLY A 176 9.54 21.60 -3.85
CA GLY A 176 10.95 21.89 -3.63
C GLY A 176 11.90 21.35 -4.71
N VAL A 177 11.42 20.41 -5.53
CA VAL A 177 12.22 19.82 -6.61
C VAL A 177 12.08 20.66 -7.88
N PRO A 178 13.20 21.13 -8.50
CA PRO A 178 13.13 21.90 -9.75
C PRO A 178 12.37 21.15 -10.85
N GLY A 179 11.39 21.81 -11.45
CA GLY A 179 10.56 21.25 -12.52
C GLY A 179 9.58 20.15 -12.06
N ALA A 180 9.24 20.06 -10.76
CA ALA A 180 8.37 19.03 -10.20
C ALA A 180 7.03 18.89 -10.94
N TYR A 181 6.37 20.01 -11.27
CA TYR A 181 5.11 19.99 -12.00
C TYR A 181 5.25 19.39 -13.40
N GLN A 182 6.30 19.81 -14.15
CA GLN A 182 6.56 19.31 -15.50
C GLN A 182 6.94 17.82 -15.48
N LYS A 183 7.73 17.39 -14.48
CA LYS A 183 8.10 15.99 -14.29
C LYS A 183 6.86 15.13 -14.00
N ALA A 184 5.96 15.59 -13.13
CA ALA A 184 4.72 14.88 -12.85
C ALA A 184 3.81 14.80 -14.09
N GLN A 185 3.71 15.85 -14.89
CA GLN A 185 2.97 15.82 -16.14
C GLN A 185 3.59 14.86 -17.18
N ALA A 186 4.92 14.83 -17.29
CA ALA A 186 5.61 13.88 -18.17
C ALA A 186 5.33 12.43 -17.71
N ARG A 187 5.42 12.19 -16.41
CA ARG A 187 5.12 10.88 -15.83
C ARG A 187 3.68 10.42 -16.09
N LEU A 188 2.70 11.30 -15.94
CA LEU A 188 1.31 11.00 -16.28
C LEU A 188 1.12 10.60 -17.75
N ARG A 189 1.85 11.26 -18.69
CA ARG A 189 1.80 10.90 -20.12
C ARG A 189 2.45 9.53 -20.37
N GLU A 190 3.54 9.20 -19.69
CA GLU A 190 4.17 7.87 -19.75
C GLU A 190 3.20 6.77 -19.27
N LEU A 191 2.54 7.00 -18.14
CA LEU A 191 1.55 6.07 -17.60
C LEU A 191 0.37 5.90 -18.55
N LEU A 192 -0.13 6.99 -19.14
CA LEU A 192 -1.18 6.92 -20.15
C LEU A 192 -0.74 6.17 -21.41
N ALA A 193 0.52 6.29 -21.82
CA ALA A 193 1.06 5.54 -22.95
C ALA A 193 1.13 4.04 -22.62
N LYS A 194 1.60 3.67 -21.44
CA LYS A 194 1.64 2.27 -20.96
C LYS A 194 0.24 1.63 -20.91
N LEU A 195 -0.80 2.38 -20.56
CA LEU A 195 -2.19 1.88 -20.58
C LEU A 195 -2.65 1.43 -21.96
N ARG A 196 -2.09 2.00 -23.03
CA ARG A 196 -2.43 1.63 -24.41
C ARG A 196 -1.69 0.38 -24.91
N GLU A 197 -0.71 -0.11 -24.15
CA GLU A 197 -0.01 -1.35 -24.47
C GLU A 197 -0.89 -2.56 -24.19
N PRO A 198 -0.71 -3.67 -24.93
CA PRO A 198 -1.40 -4.91 -24.63
C PRO A 198 -0.97 -5.46 -23.25
N VAL A 199 -1.91 -6.11 -22.56
CA VAL A 199 -1.60 -6.78 -21.28
C VAL A 199 -0.60 -7.91 -21.52
N ARG A 200 0.48 -7.91 -20.78
CA ARG A 200 1.44 -9.02 -20.73
C ARG A 200 1.10 -9.90 -19.54
N ILE A 201 0.50 -11.05 -19.79
CA ILE A 201 0.24 -12.03 -18.73
C ILE A 201 1.55 -12.75 -18.43
N PRO A 202 2.01 -12.78 -17.16
CA PRO A 202 3.20 -13.54 -16.78
C PRO A 202 3.02 -15.01 -17.15
N ALA A 203 4.02 -15.61 -17.79
CA ALA A 203 4.00 -17.04 -18.07
C ALA A 203 4.16 -17.82 -16.76
N GLU A 204 3.16 -18.62 -16.42
CA GLU A 204 3.25 -19.54 -15.29
C GLU A 204 4.27 -20.64 -15.60
N LYS A 205 5.24 -20.83 -14.71
CA LYS A 205 6.06 -22.04 -14.71
C LYS A 205 5.31 -23.08 -13.88
N PRO A 206 4.95 -24.24 -14.47
CA PRO A 206 4.32 -25.32 -13.72
C PRO A 206 5.20 -25.68 -12.50
N GLN A 207 4.68 -25.47 -11.31
CA GLN A 207 5.33 -25.97 -10.10
C GLN A 207 4.86 -27.41 -9.85
N PRO A 208 5.76 -28.35 -9.49
CA PRO A 208 5.33 -29.67 -9.09
C PRO A 208 4.40 -29.56 -7.90
N SER A 209 3.20 -30.15 -8.04
CA SER A 209 2.23 -30.21 -6.95
C SER A 209 2.82 -31.02 -5.80
N GLN A 210 3.00 -30.40 -4.65
CA GLN A 210 3.35 -31.12 -3.42
C GLN A 210 2.07 -31.32 -2.60
N PRO A 211 1.86 -32.52 -2.03
CA PRO A 211 0.71 -32.76 -1.17
C PRO A 211 0.80 -31.86 0.07
N ALA A 212 -0.30 -31.23 0.43
CA ALA A 212 -0.37 -30.43 1.65
C ALA A 212 -0.18 -31.33 2.89
N THR A 213 0.76 -30.97 3.75
CA THR A 213 1.01 -31.68 5.01
C THR A 213 0.54 -30.82 6.17
N SER A 214 -0.40 -31.33 6.96
CA SER A 214 -0.87 -30.64 8.16
C SER A 214 0.12 -30.84 9.31
N MET A 215 0.69 -29.72 9.81
CA MET A 215 1.56 -29.74 10.98
C MET A 215 0.78 -29.90 12.30
N PHE A 216 -0.52 -29.70 12.30
CA PHE A 216 -1.35 -29.72 13.51
C PHE A 216 -2.11 -31.03 13.70
N GLY A 217 -2.43 -31.74 12.61
CA GLY A 217 -3.18 -32.99 12.61
C GLY A 217 -4.66 -32.87 12.98
N GLU A 218 -5.51 -33.72 12.40
CA GLU A 218 -6.97 -33.65 12.54
C GLU A 218 -7.45 -33.79 13.99
N ALA A 219 -6.89 -34.79 14.73
CA ALA A 219 -7.32 -35.03 16.11
C ALA A 219 -7.01 -33.86 17.05
N GLN A 220 -5.85 -33.22 16.88
CA GLN A 220 -5.46 -32.07 17.68
C GLN A 220 -6.30 -30.84 17.30
N PHE A 221 -6.60 -30.64 16.01
CA PHE A 221 -7.49 -29.59 15.55
C PHE A 221 -8.87 -29.71 16.19
N LYS A 222 -9.50 -30.89 16.14
CA LYS A 222 -10.79 -31.14 16.78
C LYS A 222 -10.77 -30.85 18.29
N LYS A 223 -9.72 -31.25 18.99
CA LYS A 223 -9.56 -30.93 20.43
C LYS A 223 -9.43 -29.41 20.66
N ALA A 224 -8.67 -28.71 19.83
CA ALA A 224 -8.53 -27.27 19.95
C ALA A 224 -9.86 -26.54 19.72
N VAL A 225 -10.67 -26.97 18.75
CA VAL A 225 -12.01 -26.44 18.50
C VAL A 225 -12.92 -26.62 19.72
N VAL A 226 -12.93 -27.82 20.33
CA VAL A 226 -13.73 -28.08 21.56
C VAL A 226 -13.28 -27.16 22.70
N LYS A 227 -11.96 -26.98 22.86
CA LYS A 227 -11.39 -26.10 23.90
C LYS A 227 -11.77 -24.63 23.66
N ALA A 228 -11.70 -24.15 22.42
CA ALA A 228 -12.09 -22.79 22.06
C ALA A 228 -13.58 -22.56 22.33
N LYS A 229 -14.45 -23.50 21.95
CA LYS A 229 -15.89 -23.43 22.26
C LYS A 229 -16.16 -23.33 23.77
N ARG A 230 -15.38 -24.04 24.59
CA ARG A 230 -15.48 -23.95 26.04
C ARG A 230 -15.11 -22.53 26.53
N TYR A 231 -14.01 -21.97 26.04
CA TYR A 231 -13.59 -20.61 26.39
C TYR A 231 -14.63 -19.56 26.03
N ILE A 232 -15.29 -19.70 24.86
CA ILE A 232 -16.42 -18.83 24.49
C ILE A 232 -17.55 -18.92 25.49
N THR A 233 -17.91 -20.15 25.91
CA THR A 233 -19.02 -20.37 26.87
C THR A 233 -18.68 -19.85 28.27
N GLU A 234 -17.40 -19.93 28.68
CA GLU A 234 -16.89 -19.46 29.97
C GLU A 234 -16.65 -17.93 29.99
N GLY A 235 -16.68 -17.27 28.82
CA GLY A 235 -16.46 -15.82 28.69
C GLY A 235 -14.99 -15.41 28.68
N ASP A 236 -14.08 -16.34 28.40
CA ASP A 236 -12.65 -16.08 28.33
C ASP A 236 -12.20 -15.46 27.00
N ILE A 237 -13.01 -15.63 25.94
CA ILE A 237 -12.84 -15.05 24.60
C ILE A 237 -14.20 -14.73 23.99
#